data_35d552ddaf9e73018766e30f7bc48486
#
_entry.id   35d552ddaf9e73018766e30f7bc48486
#
_cell.length_a   1.000
_cell.length_b   1.000
_cell.length_c   1.000
_cell.angle_alpha   90.00
_cell.angle_beta   90.00
_cell.angle_gamma   90.00
#
_symmetry.space_group_name_H-M   'P 1'
#
loop_
_entity.id
_entity.type
_entity.pdbx_description
1 polymer ?
#
loop_
_entity_poly.entity_id
_entity_poly.type
_entity_poly.pdbx_seq_one_letter_code
_entity_poly.pdbx_strand_id
1 'polypeptide(L)'
;MSVSLEKLQRLRKQAGHGGVVTSPAPLPPVHDPLPALRRMLGIREKARPALAPRAADRALPGEEIAPGLLRLEQILPFDAVPARADGTFARMDPFHTDNLLFFDTETTGLSGGTGTRAFMVGASDFVPGGLRVRQLLITHLSAEPAMLRAFAGWLSEDTRLVSYNGRCYDAPLLATRYRLARQGTPLAGIEHLDLLFPTRRRYRGVWENCRLGTIERHALGIVREDDLPGSEAPGAWLQYLRGGDAGLLRRVLQHNFQDVVTLAHLLLHLSAPIATDAAG
;
A
#
# COMPACT_ATOMS: atom_id res chain seq x y z
N MET A 1 12.41 14.84 35.16
CA MET A 1 12.03 16.27 35.20
C MET A 1 10.50 16.33 35.10
N SER A 2 9.86 16.69 36.21
CA SER A 2 8.39 16.77 36.32
C SER A 2 7.89 18.07 35.67
N VAL A 3 6.98 17.97 34.75
CA VAL A 3 6.33 19.14 34.12
C VAL A 3 5.29 19.67 35.12
N SER A 4 5.46 20.90 35.62
CA SER A 4 4.56 21.48 36.62
C SER A 4 3.18 21.78 36.04
N LEU A 5 2.15 21.64 36.89
CA LEU A 5 0.74 21.90 36.54
C LEU A 5 0.51 23.29 35.93
N GLU A 6 1.29 24.27 36.38
CA GLU A 6 1.24 25.66 35.88
C GLU A 6 1.68 25.78 34.42
N LYS A 7 2.64 24.96 33.98
CA LYS A 7 3.10 24.94 32.57
C LYS A 7 2.05 24.38 31.65
N LEU A 8 1.29 23.38 32.10
CA LEU A 8 0.15 22.81 31.39
C LEU A 8 -1.02 23.80 31.29
N GLN A 9 -1.28 24.58 32.35
CA GLN A 9 -2.31 25.61 32.34
C GLN A 9 -2.00 26.77 31.39
N ARG A 10 -0.72 27.18 31.29
CA ARG A 10 -0.25 28.21 30.35
C ARG A 10 -0.40 27.75 28.89
N LEU A 11 -0.03 26.50 28.57
CA LEU A 11 -0.18 25.94 27.24
C LEU A 11 -1.66 25.82 26.82
N ARG A 12 -2.54 25.52 27.77
CA ARG A 12 -3.98 25.46 27.53
C ARG A 12 -4.60 26.84 27.23
N LYS A 13 -4.09 27.91 27.85
CA LYS A 13 -4.48 29.29 27.53
C LYS A 13 -3.95 29.78 26.19
N GLN A 14 -2.75 29.36 25.78
CA GLN A 14 -2.16 29.72 24.48
C GLN A 14 -2.84 28.97 23.30
N ALA A 15 -3.47 27.86 23.56
CA ALA A 15 -4.20 27.07 22.54
C ALA A 15 -5.59 27.62 22.20
N GLY A 16 -5.97 28.82 22.70
CA GLY A 16 -7.19 29.53 22.27
C GLY A 16 -8.51 28.88 22.73
N HIS A 17 -8.51 27.99 23.73
CA HIS A 17 -9.72 27.37 24.27
C HIS A 17 -10.31 28.21 25.41
N GLY A 18 -10.82 29.37 25.07
CA GLY A 18 -11.48 30.33 25.96
C GLY A 18 -12.84 30.81 25.43
N GLY A 19 -13.54 29.97 24.70
CA GLY A 19 -14.95 30.21 24.34
C GLY A 19 -15.81 29.05 24.80
N VAL A 20 -16.78 29.32 25.67
CA VAL A 20 -17.87 28.38 25.96
C VAL A 20 -18.65 28.27 24.68
N VAL A 21 -18.42 27.16 23.93
CA VAL A 21 -19.30 26.80 22.83
C VAL A 21 -20.55 26.25 23.48
N THR A 22 -21.56 27.09 23.62
CA THR A 22 -22.91 26.65 23.89
C THR A 22 -23.32 25.79 22.68
N SER A 23 -23.43 24.49 22.92
CA SER A 23 -23.99 23.55 21.94
C SER A 23 -25.37 24.08 21.53
N PRO A 24 -25.68 24.23 20.23
CA PRO A 24 -27.03 24.62 19.83
C PRO A 24 -28.00 23.56 20.39
N ALA A 25 -29.11 24.04 20.96
CA ALA A 25 -30.17 23.20 21.44
C ALA A 25 -30.58 22.21 20.35
N PRO A 26 -30.83 20.92 20.66
CA PRO A 26 -31.31 19.97 19.66
C PRO A 26 -32.61 20.51 19.04
N LEU A 27 -32.62 20.58 17.72
CA LEU A 27 -33.85 20.91 16.99
C LEU A 27 -34.95 19.93 17.41
N PRO A 28 -36.19 20.40 17.61
CA PRO A 28 -37.28 19.52 17.94
C PRO A 28 -37.40 18.46 16.84
N PRO A 29 -37.72 17.20 17.19
CA PRO A 29 -37.86 16.14 16.21
C PRO A 29 -38.87 16.57 15.15
N VAL A 30 -38.46 16.58 13.89
CA VAL A 30 -39.36 16.79 12.75
C VAL A 30 -40.33 15.62 12.78
N HIS A 31 -41.53 15.86 13.21
CA HIS A 31 -42.59 14.87 13.16
C HIS A 31 -42.92 14.61 11.68
N ASP A 32 -42.44 13.48 11.16
CA ASP A 32 -42.87 13.00 9.86
C ASP A 32 -44.37 12.63 9.94
N PRO A 33 -45.27 13.33 9.29
CA PRO A 33 -46.70 13.06 9.35
C PRO A 33 -47.11 11.78 8.60
N LEU A 34 -46.21 11.21 7.80
CA LEU A 34 -46.45 10.03 6.97
C LEU A 34 -46.88 8.78 7.75
N PRO A 35 -46.31 8.44 8.91
CA PRO A 35 -46.76 7.28 9.68
C PRO A 35 -48.19 7.43 10.25
N ALA A 36 -48.56 8.65 10.61
CA ALA A 36 -49.95 8.92 11.11
C ALA A 36 -50.95 8.84 9.97
N LEU A 37 -50.65 9.43 8.84
CA LEU A 37 -51.47 9.41 7.63
C LEU A 37 -51.68 8.00 7.08
N ARG A 38 -50.63 7.18 7.06
CA ARG A 38 -50.68 5.76 6.63
C ARG A 38 -51.58 4.92 7.57
N ARG A 39 -51.52 5.19 8.87
CA ARG A 39 -52.42 4.54 9.87
C ARG A 39 -53.88 4.89 9.64
N MET A 40 -54.16 6.17 9.35
CA MET A 40 -55.53 6.63 9.07
C MET A 40 -56.08 6.03 7.77
N LEU A 41 -55.25 5.83 6.78
CA LEU A 41 -55.62 5.24 5.48
C LEU A 41 -55.65 3.71 5.46
N GLY A 42 -55.41 3.04 6.61
CA GLY A 42 -55.45 1.58 6.72
C GLY A 42 -54.40 0.86 5.86
N ILE A 43 -53.35 1.58 5.41
CA ILE A 43 -52.27 1.01 4.59
C ILE A 43 -51.38 0.16 5.51
N ARG A 44 -51.64 -1.15 5.51
CA ARG A 44 -50.71 -2.12 6.11
C ARG A 44 -49.44 -2.14 5.28
N GLU A 45 -48.30 -1.65 5.82
CA GLU A 45 -47.01 -2.00 5.27
C GLU A 45 -46.85 -3.51 5.31
N LYS A 46 -46.88 -4.15 4.15
CA LYS A 46 -46.32 -5.50 4.05
C LYS A 46 -44.83 -5.34 4.46
N ALA A 47 -44.49 -5.89 5.63
CA ALA A 47 -43.10 -6.00 6.02
C ALA A 47 -42.38 -6.64 4.82
N ARG A 48 -41.51 -5.86 4.18
CA ARG A 48 -40.57 -6.45 3.19
C ARG A 48 -39.85 -7.54 3.98
N PRO A 49 -39.86 -8.80 3.53
CA PRO A 49 -39.03 -9.80 4.17
C PRO A 49 -37.60 -9.24 4.19
N ALA A 50 -37.05 -9.11 5.40
CA ALA A 50 -35.63 -8.76 5.54
C ALA A 50 -34.90 -9.86 4.78
N LEU A 51 -34.27 -9.48 3.66
CA LEU A 51 -33.37 -10.39 2.95
C LEU A 51 -32.37 -10.87 4.00
N ALA A 52 -32.35 -12.17 4.26
CA ALA A 52 -31.35 -12.75 5.14
C ALA A 52 -29.97 -12.19 4.75
N PRO A 53 -29.16 -11.74 5.70
CA PRO A 53 -27.85 -11.18 5.39
C PRO A 53 -27.11 -12.22 4.57
N ARG A 54 -26.79 -11.85 3.32
CA ARG A 54 -26.00 -12.70 2.43
C ARG A 54 -24.67 -12.95 3.11
N ALA A 55 -24.30 -14.23 3.26
CA ALA A 55 -23.00 -14.57 3.83
C ALA A 55 -21.90 -13.79 3.08
N ALA A 56 -21.01 -13.12 3.82
CA ALA A 56 -19.93 -12.36 3.22
C ALA A 56 -19.03 -13.31 2.42
N ASP A 57 -18.70 -12.95 1.18
CA ASP A 57 -17.68 -13.66 0.39
C ASP A 57 -16.30 -13.33 0.96
N ARG A 58 -15.71 -14.30 1.64
CA ARG A 58 -14.40 -14.18 2.28
C ARG A 58 -13.27 -14.86 1.51
N ALA A 59 -13.56 -15.40 0.32
CA ALA A 59 -12.56 -16.08 -0.48
C ALA A 59 -11.46 -15.12 -0.94
N LEU A 60 -10.22 -15.47 -0.65
CA LEU A 60 -9.02 -14.79 -1.14
C LEU A 60 -8.24 -15.75 -2.03
N PRO A 61 -7.60 -15.24 -3.10
CA PRO A 61 -6.72 -16.06 -3.93
C PRO A 61 -5.42 -16.39 -3.18
N GLY A 62 -4.72 -17.40 -3.69
CA GLY A 62 -3.39 -17.79 -3.19
C GLY A 62 -3.40 -19.07 -2.38
N GLU A 63 -2.21 -19.49 -1.98
CA GLU A 63 -1.93 -20.66 -1.16
C GLU A 63 -1.69 -20.22 0.29
N GLU A 64 -2.34 -20.87 1.26
CA GLU A 64 -2.03 -20.64 2.66
C GLU A 64 -0.75 -21.41 3.03
N ILE A 65 0.39 -20.69 3.16
CA ILE A 65 1.72 -21.28 3.43
C ILE A 65 2.05 -21.34 4.93
N ALA A 66 1.28 -20.66 5.75
CA ALA A 66 1.31 -20.76 7.21
C ALA A 66 -0.05 -20.25 7.73
N PRO A 67 -0.45 -20.58 8.97
CA PRO A 67 -1.74 -20.14 9.51
C PRO A 67 -1.96 -18.62 9.38
N GLY A 68 -2.93 -18.26 8.56
CA GLY A 68 -3.29 -16.86 8.25
C GLY A 68 -2.33 -16.12 7.33
N LEU A 69 -1.39 -16.80 6.66
CA LEU A 69 -0.49 -16.23 5.66
C LEU A 69 -0.75 -16.83 4.28
N LEU A 70 -1.23 -16.02 3.38
CA LEU A 70 -1.43 -16.38 1.97
C LEU A 70 -0.21 -15.96 1.14
N ARG A 71 0.18 -16.81 0.20
CA ARG A 71 1.16 -16.52 -0.85
C ARG A 71 0.47 -16.60 -2.21
N LEU A 72 0.68 -15.58 -3.02
CA LEU A 72 0.35 -15.56 -4.44
C LEU A 72 1.66 -15.51 -5.22
N GLU A 73 1.73 -16.23 -6.33
CA GLU A 73 2.88 -16.21 -7.22
C GLU A 73 2.41 -16.36 -8.66
N GLN A 74 2.93 -15.52 -9.54
CA GLN A 74 2.65 -15.54 -10.97
C GLN A 74 3.90 -15.12 -11.75
N ILE A 75 4.13 -15.72 -12.91
CA ILE A 75 5.13 -15.26 -13.86
C ILE A 75 4.38 -14.62 -15.04
N LEU A 76 4.71 -13.34 -15.28
CA LEU A 76 4.17 -12.58 -16.41
C LEU A 76 5.16 -12.66 -17.57
N PRO A 77 4.69 -12.81 -18.82
CA PRO A 77 5.53 -12.52 -19.97
C PRO A 77 6.11 -11.10 -19.82
N PHE A 78 7.39 -10.96 -20.06
CA PHE A 78 8.06 -9.68 -19.97
C PHE A 78 9.07 -9.56 -21.11
N ASP A 79 9.19 -8.36 -21.66
CA ASP A 79 10.13 -8.11 -22.76
C ASP A 79 11.56 -8.42 -22.33
N ALA A 80 12.43 -8.62 -23.32
CA ALA A 80 13.83 -8.94 -23.05
C ALA A 80 14.47 -7.90 -22.14
N VAL A 81 14.91 -8.35 -20.97
CA VAL A 81 15.59 -7.51 -19.98
C VAL A 81 17.09 -7.54 -20.26
N PRO A 82 17.75 -6.39 -20.38
CA PRO A 82 19.20 -6.39 -20.53
C PRO A 82 19.86 -6.97 -19.28
N ALA A 83 20.91 -7.76 -19.42
CA ALA A 83 21.63 -8.34 -18.29
C ALA A 83 22.19 -7.27 -17.32
N ARG A 84 22.40 -6.07 -17.83
CA ARG A 84 22.85 -4.91 -17.03
C ARG A 84 22.03 -3.68 -17.41
N ALA A 85 21.61 -2.93 -16.40
CA ALA A 85 20.99 -1.62 -16.56
C ALA A 85 22.05 -0.51 -16.48
N ASP A 86 21.87 0.56 -17.28
CA ASP A 86 22.64 1.78 -17.12
C ASP A 86 22.21 2.46 -15.79
N GLY A 87 23.17 2.67 -14.90
CA GLY A 87 22.94 3.27 -13.59
C GLY A 87 22.95 4.80 -13.57
N THR A 88 23.27 5.47 -14.67
CA THR A 88 23.47 6.93 -14.73
C THR A 88 22.23 7.70 -14.26
N PHE A 89 21.03 7.20 -14.58
CA PHE A 89 19.77 7.78 -14.12
C PHE A 89 19.67 7.85 -12.58
N ALA A 90 20.33 6.93 -11.87
CA ALA A 90 20.40 6.86 -10.42
C ALA A 90 21.71 7.39 -9.84
N ARG A 91 22.64 7.87 -10.69
CA ARG A 91 24.02 8.26 -10.33
C ARG A 91 24.82 7.09 -9.76
N MET A 92 24.66 5.94 -10.36
CA MET A 92 25.32 4.68 -10.02
C MET A 92 26.07 4.15 -11.24
N ASP A 93 27.01 3.26 -11.00
CA ASP A 93 27.61 2.45 -12.05
C ASP A 93 26.59 1.48 -12.65
N PRO A 94 26.80 0.99 -13.88
CA PRO A 94 25.95 -0.05 -14.46
C PRO A 94 25.88 -1.28 -13.55
N PHE A 95 24.69 -1.82 -13.34
CA PHE A 95 24.43 -2.91 -12.41
C PHE A 95 23.68 -4.05 -13.07
N HIS A 96 23.81 -5.24 -12.50
CA HIS A 96 23.10 -6.44 -12.94
C HIS A 96 21.61 -6.34 -12.64
N THR A 97 20.78 -6.93 -13.52
CA THR A 97 19.31 -6.92 -13.38
C THR A 97 18.76 -8.20 -12.78
N ASP A 98 19.53 -9.27 -12.74
CA ASP A 98 19.16 -10.58 -12.23
C ASP A 98 19.08 -10.69 -10.70
N ASN A 99 19.70 -9.71 -10.01
CA ASN A 99 19.68 -9.62 -8.54
C ASN A 99 18.73 -8.55 -7.99
N LEU A 100 17.88 -7.96 -8.83
CA LEU A 100 16.93 -6.95 -8.42
C LEU A 100 15.72 -7.60 -7.77
N LEU A 101 15.31 -7.08 -6.62
CA LEU A 101 14.03 -7.38 -6.01
C LEU A 101 13.24 -6.08 -5.85
N PHE A 102 12.25 -5.92 -6.71
CA PHE A 102 11.28 -4.84 -6.61
C PHE A 102 10.32 -5.16 -5.48
N PHE A 103 9.98 -4.20 -4.63
CA PHE A 103 9.04 -4.46 -3.55
C PHE A 103 8.21 -3.23 -3.17
N ASP A 104 7.04 -3.50 -2.64
CA ASP A 104 6.10 -2.54 -2.09
C ASP A 104 5.32 -3.15 -0.93
N THR A 105 4.83 -2.34 0.01
CA THR A 105 4.08 -2.82 1.17
C THR A 105 2.75 -2.10 1.36
N GLU A 106 1.72 -2.88 1.72
CA GLU A 106 0.47 -2.32 2.23
C GLU A 106 0.46 -2.35 3.75
N THR A 107 0.10 -1.24 4.35
CA THR A 107 0.27 -1.02 5.78
C THR A 107 -1.02 -0.63 6.49
N THR A 108 -1.07 -0.82 7.80
CA THR A 108 -2.25 -0.49 8.63
C THR A 108 -2.42 1.01 8.86
N GLY A 109 -1.54 1.85 8.35
CA GLY A 109 -1.59 3.31 8.47
C GLY A 109 -0.35 3.97 7.89
N LEU A 110 -0.48 5.26 7.57
CA LEU A 110 0.56 6.07 6.92
C LEU A 110 1.48 6.80 7.91
N SER A 111 1.17 6.78 9.20
CA SER A 111 1.87 7.60 10.19
C SER A 111 3.23 7.04 10.64
N GLY A 112 3.59 5.83 10.23
CA GLY A 112 4.79 5.14 10.71
C GLY A 112 4.71 4.80 12.20
N GLY A 113 5.88 4.47 12.78
CA GLY A 113 5.99 4.10 14.21
C GLY A 113 5.71 2.62 14.48
N THR A 114 5.90 2.23 15.75
CA THR A 114 5.85 0.82 16.19
C THR A 114 4.45 0.19 16.09
N GLY A 115 3.41 1.00 16.03
CA GLY A 115 2.02 0.55 15.88
C GLY A 115 1.62 0.23 14.45
N THR A 116 2.34 0.78 13.46
CA THR A 116 2.07 0.49 12.04
C THR A 116 2.65 -0.88 11.68
N ARG A 117 1.89 -1.67 10.93
CA ARG A 117 2.28 -3.01 10.45
C ARG A 117 2.12 -3.08 8.95
N ALA A 118 2.98 -3.82 8.29
CA ALA A 118 2.69 -4.31 6.95
C ALA A 118 1.73 -5.49 7.08
N PHE A 119 0.63 -5.46 6.35
CA PHE A 119 -0.29 -6.59 6.24
C PHE A 119 -0.15 -7.32 4.90
N MET A 120 0.54 -6.67 3.95
CA MET A 120 0.91 -7.25 2.67
C MET A 120 2.31 -6.79 2.29
N VAL A 121 3.05 -7.69 1.64
CA VAL A 121 4.32 -7.40 0.96
C VAL A 121 4.21 -7.98 -0.43
N GLY A 122 4.28 -7.11 -1.43
CA GLY A 122 4.46 -7.50 -2.82
C GLY A 122 5.91 -7.40 -3.24
N ALA A 123 6.34 -8.32 -4.09
CA ALA A 123 7.65 -8.23 -4.73
C ALA A 123 7.62 -8.80 -6.15
N SER A 124 8.54 -8.30 -6.99
CA SER A 124 8.80 -8.88 -8.31
C SER A 124 10.29 -8.97 -8.59
N ASP A 125 10.67 -9.92 -9.41
CA ASP A 125 12.05 -10.14 -9.84
C ASP A 125 12.07 -10.72 -11.26
N PHE A 126 13.14 -10.45 -11.99
CA PHE A 126 13.32 -11.03 -13.32
C PHE A 126 13.79 -12.47 -13.20
N VAL A 127 13.11 -13.35 -13.93
CA VAL A 127 13.41 -14.79 -13.98
C VAL A 127 13.43 -15.27 -15.43
N PRO A 128 14.04 -16.42 -15.73
CA PRO A 128 13.85 -17.05 -17.03
C PRO A 128 12.36 -17.21 -17.34
N GLY A 129 11.90 -16.62 -18.44
CA GLY A 129 10.51 -16.64 -18.87
C GLY A 129 9.68 -15.40 -18.53
N GLY A 130 10.24 -14.43 -17.78
CA GLY A 130 9.54 -13.17 -17.56
C GLY A 130 9.77 -12.48 -16.23
N LEU A 131 8.75 -11.78 -15.75
CA LEU A 131 8.73 -11.13 -14.46
C LEU A 131 7.92 -11.99 -13.47
N ARG A 132 8.58 -12.53 -12.45
CA ARG A 132 7.91 -13.22 -11.36
C ARG A 132 7.36 -12.20 -10.38
N VAL A 133 6.08 -12.27 -10.11
CA VAL A 133 5.41 -11.45 -9.08
C VAL A 133 4.99 -12.35 -7.94
N ARG A 134 5.30 -11.95 -6.74
CA ARG A 134 4.96 -12.66 -5.50
C ARG A 134 4.32 -11.71 -4.51
N GLN A 135 3.27 -12.17 -3.84
CA GLN A 135 2.62 -11.40 -2.79
C GLN A 135 2.42 -12.26 -1.55
N LEU A 136 2.64 -11.66 -0.39
CA LEU A 136 2.36 -12.21 0.93
C LEU A 136 1.28 -11.38 1.58
N LEU A 137 0.17 -11.99 1.97
CA LEU A 137 -0.95 -11.32 2.63
C LEU A 137 -1.26 -12.01 3.95
N ILE A 138 -1.31 -11.27 5.04
CA ILE A 138 -1.77 -11.82 6.32
C ILE A 138 -3.28 -11.60 6.50
N THR A 139 -3.97 -12.65 6.88
CA THR A 139 -5.40 -12.65 7.23
C THR A 139 -5.65 -12.58 8.74
N HIS A 140 -4.59 -12.63 9.54
CA HIS A 140 -4.57 -12.48 11.00
C HIS A 140 -3.29 -11.77 11.44
N LEU A 141 -3.38 -10.98 12.49
CA LEU A 141 -2.21 -10.26 13.04
C LEU A 141 -1.06 -11.19 13.49
N SER A 142 -1.41 -12.38 13.96
CA SER A 142 -0.43 -13.38 14.41
C SER A 142 0.42 -13.98 13.28
N ALA A 143 0.01 -13.82 12.02
CA ALA A 143 0.76 -14.32 10.87
C ALA A 143 1.91 -13.39 10.44
N GLU A 144 2.02 -12.18 11.00
CA GLU A 144 3.08 -11.24 10.64
C GLU A 144 4.50 -11.82 10.78
N PRO A 145 4.87 -12.55 11.86
CA PRO A 145 6.20 -13.14 11.93
C PRO A 145 6.48 -14.17 10.83
N ALA A 146 5.45 -14.89 10.37
CA ALA A 146 5.59 -15.84 9.26
C ALA A 146 5.78 -15.10 7.93
N MET A 147 5.04 -14.01 7.69
CA MET A 147 5.20 -13.15 6.52
C MET A 147 6.60 -12.56 6.44
N LEU A 148 7.12 -12.04 7.56
CA LEU A 148 8.46 -11.48 7.62
C LEU A 148 9.53 -12.54 7.29
N ARG A 149 9.42 -13.78 7.83
CA ARG A 149 10.33 -14.88 7.46
C ARG A 149 10.24 -15.24 5.98
N ALA A 150 9.03 -15.31 5.44
CA ALA A 150 8.82 -15.62 4.04
C ALA A 150 9.45 -14.57 3.13
N PHE A 151 9.29 -13.29 3.46
CA PHE A 151 9.92 -12.19 2.71
C PHE A 151 11.46 -12.23 2.85
N ALA A 152 12.00 -12.46 4.05
CA ALA A 152 13.44 -12.61 4.23
C ALA A 152 14.02 -13.75 3.39
N GLY A 153 13.26 -14.84 3.17
CA GLY A 153 13.65 -15.94 2.31
C GLY A 153 13.73 -15.61 0.82
N TRP A 154 13.27 -14.43 0.40
CA TRP A 154 13.44 -13.94 -0.98
C TRP A 154 14.72 -13.13 -1.15
N LEU A 155 15.42 -12.81 -0.09
CA LEU A 155 16.64 -12.03 -0.07
C LEU A 155 17.86 -12.95 -0.12
N SER A 156 18.88 -12.54 -0.86
CA SER A 156 20.23 -13.11 -0.88
C SER A 156 21.25 -12.02 -0.55
N GLU A 157 22.51 -12.39 -0.39
CA GLU A 157 23.60 -11.44 -0.16
C GLU A 157 23.78 -10.46 -1.33
N ASP A 158 23.49 -10.91 -2.56
CA ASP A 158 23.61 -10.11 -3.78
C ASP A 158 22.36 -9.32 -4.12
N THR A 159 21.26 -9.47 -3.34
CA THR A 159 20.00 -8.79 -3.62
C THR A 159 20.19 -7.27 -3.57
N ARG A 160 19.67 -6.59 -4.60
CA ARG A 160 19.45 -5.15 -4.59
C ARG A 160 17.96 -4.86 -4.53
N LEU A 161 17.53 -4.20 -3.49
CA LEU A 161 16.13 -3.77 -3.33
C LEU A 161 15.83 -2.60 -4.27
N VAL A 162 14.65 -2.65 -4.87
CA VAL A 162 14.12 -1.55 -5.69
C VAL A 162 12.72 -1.21 -5.20
N SER A 163 12.43 0.08 -4.99
CA SER A 163 11.11 0.53 -4.54
C SER A 163 10.76 1.91 -5.08
N TYR A 164 9.57 2.39 -4.76
CA TYR A 164 9.16 3.77 -5.02
C TYR A 164 8.82 4.47 -3.70
N ASN A 165 9.72 5.33 -3.21
CA ASN A 165 9.64 5.97 -1.89
C ASN A 165 9.82 5.01 -0.69
N GLY A 166 10.08 3.74 -0.94
CA GLY A 166 10.18 2.71 0.07
C GLY A 166 11.42 2.82 0.96
N ARG A 167 12.47 3.53 0.50
CA ARG A 167 13.64 3.81 1.31
C ARG A 167 13.31 4.64 2.56
N CYS A 168 12.29 5.49 2.46
CA CYS A 168 11.83 6.35 3.56
C CYS A 168 10.68 5.75 4.36
N TYR A 169 9.93 4.79 3.79
CA TYR A 169 8.71 4.25 4.41
C TYR A 169 8.77 2.73 4.61
N ASP A 170 8.80 1.94 3.55
CA ASP A 170 8.65 0.49 3.61
C ASP A 170 9.82 -0.20 4.29
N ALA A 171 11.06 0.12 3.90
CA ALA A 171 12.24 -0.51 4.47
C ALA A 171 12.44 -0.20 5.95
N PRO A 172 12.30 1.05 6.45
CA PRO A 172 12.33 1.36 7.88
C PRO A 172 11.20 0.69 8.66
N LEU A 173 10.00 0.61 8.07
CA LEU A 173 8.87 -0.10 8.66
C LEU A 173 9.21 -1.59 8.85
N LEU A 174 9.58 -2.28 7.77
CA LEU A 174 9.94 -3.70 7.81
C LEU A 174 11.10 -3.94 8.78
N ALA A 175 12.15 -3.12 8.76
CA ALA A 175 13.26 -3.23 9.71
C ALA A 175 12.80 -3.13 11.17
N THR A 176 11.84 -2.24 11.46
CA THR A 176 11.22 -2.13 12.78
C THR A 176 10.41 -3.38 13.13
N ARG A 177 9.63 -3.90 12.17
CA ARG A 177 8.84 -5.13 12.37
C ARG A 177 9.72 -6.36 12.60
N TYR A 178 10.81 -6.51 11.87
CA TYR A 178 11.79 -7.58 12.09
C TYR A 178 12.37 -7.54 13.51
N ARG A 179 12.78 -6.36 13.99
CA ARG A 179 13.30 -6.20 15.37
C ARG A 179 12.24 -6.55 16.41
N LEU A 180 11.01 -6.08 16.26
CA LEU A 180 9.91 -6.39 17.18
C LEU A 180 9.56 -7.88 17.17
N ALA A 181 9.64 -8.55 16.01
CA ALA A 181 9.45 -9.98 15.87
C ALA A 181 10.68 -10.82 16.31
N ARG A 182 11.78 -10.18 16.71
CA ARG A 182 13.05 -10.83 17.09
C ARG A 182 13.62 -11.72 15.98
N GLN A 183 13.52 -11.28 14.73
CA GLN A 183 13.98 -12.02 13.55
C GLN A 183 15.24 -11.40 12.91
N GLY A 184 16.03 -10.70 13.69
CA GLY A 184 17.27 -10.10 13.22
C GLY A 184 17.05 -8.84 12.38
N THR A 185 17.96 -8.63 11.42
CA THR A 185 17.98 -7.44 10.56
C THR A 185 18.25 -7.83 9.10
N PRO A 186 17.37 -8.60 8.46
CA PRO A 186 17.65 -9.14 7.10
C PRO A 186 17.80 -8.08 6.01
N LEU A 187 17.33 -6.86 6.27
CA LEU A 187 17.48 -5.74 5.32
C LEU A 187 18.77 -4.92 5.55
N ALA A 188 19.53 -5.23 6.60
CA ALA A 188 20.73 -4.46 6.93
C ALA A 188 21.84 -4.73 5.91
N GLY A 189 22.41 -3.66 5.36
CA GLY A 189 23.50 -3.76 4.39
C GLY A 189 23.07 -4.05 2.96
N ILE A 190 21.81 -4.36 2.69
CA ILE A 190 21.30 -4.55 1.34
C ILE A 190 21.26 -3.19 0.62
N GLU A 191 21.81 -3.14 -0.59
CA GLU A 191 21.70 -1.97 -1.43
C GLU A 191 20.23 -1.69 -1.80
N HIS A 192 19.82 -0.43 -1.71
CA HIS A 192 18.43 -0.05 -1.96
C HIS A 192 18.35 1.12 -2.94
N LEU A 193 17.87 0.85 -4.15
CA LEU A 193 17.57 1.81 -5.18
C LEU A 193 16.10 2.27 -5.06
N ASP A 194 15.90 3.53 -4.68
CA ASP A 194 14.57 4.13 -4.62
C ASP A 194 14.31 4.96 -5.88
N LEU A 195 13.39 4.49 -6.70
CA LEU A 195 13.09 5.09 -8.02
C LEU A 195 12.39 6.45 -7.93
N LEU A 196 11.85 6.85 -6.76
CA LEU A 196 11.25 8.19 -6.60
C LEU A 196 12.27 9.30 -6.85
N PHE A 197 13.51 9.14 -6.39
CA PHE A 197 14.52 10.19 -6.53
C PHE A 197 14.94 10.44 -7.99
N PRO A 198 15.30 9.42 -8.79
CA PRO A 198 15.56 9.61 -10.21
C PRO A 198 14.33 10.07 -10.99
N THR A 199 13.14 9.56 -10.66
CA THR A 199 11.89 10.01 -11.26
C THR A 199 11.65 11.51 -11.02
N ARG A 200 11.86 11.98 -9.80
CA ARG A 200 11.76 13.41 -9.48
C ARG A 200 12.81 14.25 -10.22
N ARG A 201 14.02 13.73 -10.42
CA ARG A 201 15.05 14.45 -11.21
C ARG A 201 14.63 14.62 -12.65
N ARG A 202 13.99 13.61 -13.25
CA ARG A 202 13.58 13.61 -14.65
C ARG A 202 12.27 14.35 -14.90
N TYR A 203 11.30 14.26 -13.99
CA TYR A 203 9.90 14.64 -14.25
C TYR A 203 9.31 15.68 -13.32
N ARG A 204 10.03 16.18 -12.30
CA ARG A 204 9.52 17.26 -11.45
C ARG A 204 9.24 18.51 -12.28
N GLY A 205 8.01 19.01 -12.21
CA GLY A 205 7.54 20.19 -12.96
C GLY A 205 7.11 19.88 -14.40
N VAL A 206 7.26 18.63 -14.87
CA VAL A 206 6.71 18.20 -16.17
C VAL A 206 5.22 17.86 -16.05
N TRP A 207 4.84 17.19 -14.95
CA TRP A 207 3.47 16.80 -14.67
C TRP A 207 3.03 17.30 -13.28
N GLU A 208 1.74 17.12 -12.96
CA GLU A 208 1.13 17.59 -11.73
C GLU A 208 1.82 17.11 -10.45
N ASN A 209 2.40 15.94 -10.49
CA ASN A 209 3.19 15.35 -9.39
C ASN A 209 4.05 14.17 -9.89
N CYS A 210 4.84 13.59 -8.98
CA CYS A 210 5.62 12.38 -9.25
C CYS A 210 5.10 11.18 -8.43
N ARG A 211 3.80 10.99 -8.31
CA ARG A 211 3.22 9.77 -7.75
C ARG A 211 3.34 8.64 -8.77
N LEU A 212 3.42 7.39 -8.31
CA LEU A 212 3.60 6.24 -9.20
C LEU A 212 2.51 6.19 -10.29
N GLY A 213 1.24 6.34 -9.94
CA GLY A 213 0.15 6.36 -10.90
C GLY A 213 0.19 7.52 -11.92
N THR A 214 0.82 8.65 -11.58
CA THR A 214 1.07 9.74 -12.55
C THR A 214 2.14 9.33 -13.54
N ILE A 215 3.21 8.70 -13.05
CA ILE A 215 4.31 8.20 -13.89
C ILE A 215 3.82 7.06 -14.80
N GLU A 216 3.03 6.14 -14.29
CA GLU A 216 2.37 5.09 -15.08
C GLU A 216 1.66 5.67 -16.30
N ARG A 217 0.75 6.60 -16.06
CA ARG A 217 -0.08 7.19 -17.10
C ARG A 217 0.72 7.94 -18.15
N HIS A 218 1.68 8.76 -17.73
CA HIS A 218 2.35 9.68 -18.63
C HIS A 218 3.67 9.15 -19.21
N ALA A 219 4.43 8.37 -18.45
CA ALA A 219 5.73 7.86 -18.89
C ALA A 219 5.65 6.43 -19.43
N LEU A 220 4.77 5.60 -18.88
CA LEU A 220 4.70 4.18 -19.20
C LEU A 220 3.46 3.80 -20.03
N GLY A 221 2.49 4.73 -20.20
CA GLY A 221 1.23 4.44 -20.91
C GLY A 221 0.34 3.44 -20.18
N ILE A 222 0.55 3.22 -18.89
CA ILE A 222 -0.23 2.30 -18.07
C ILE A 222 -1.42 3.06 -17.47
N VAL A 223 -2.63 2.57 -17.76
CA VAL A 223 -3.87 3.09 -17.18
C VAL A 223 -4.47 2.01 -16.29
N ARG A 224 -4.67 2.32 -15.02
CA ARG A 224 -5.32 1.41 -14.06
C ARG A 224 -6.83 1.53 -14.22
N GLU A 225 -7.49 0.39 -14.42
CA GLU A 225 -8.93 0.31 -14.39
C GLU A 225 -9.40 -0.11 -13.00
N ASP A 226 -10.42 0.57 -12.46
CA ASP A 226 -11.03 0.26 -11.14
C ASP A 226 -10.04 0.16 -9.96
N ASP A 227 -8.99 1.00 -9.98
CA ASP A 227 -7.96 1.01 -8.93
C ASP A 227 -8.53 1.42 -7.57
N LEU A 228 -8.08 0.77 -6.51
CA LEU A 228 -8.38 1.19 -5.14
C LEU A 228 -7.27 2.15 -4.68
N PRO A 229 -7.61 3.40 -4.29
CA PRO A 229 -6.59 4.29 -3.75
C PRO A 229 -5.84 3.65 -2.58
N GLY A 230 -4.50 3.69 -2.56
CA GLY A 230 -3.69 3.07 -1.50
C GLY A 230 -4.06 3.56 -0.09
N SER A 231 -4.64 4.78 0.04
CA SER A 231 -5.19 5.28 1.30
C SER A 231 -6.36 4.47 1.85
N GLU A 232 -7.04 3.67 1.02
CA GLU A 232 -8.17 2.83 1.41
C GLU A 232 -7.74 1.41 1.80
N ALA A 233 -6.52 1.00 1.46
CA ALA A 233 -5.99 -0.32 1.75
C ALA A 233 -6.06 -0.71 3.25
N PRO A 234 -5.70 0.18 4.21
CA PRO A 234 -5.85 -0.10 5.64
C PRO A 234 -7.30 -0.41 6.04
N GLY A 235 -8.25 0.36 5.50
CA GLY A 235 -9.68 0.20 5.76
C GLY A 235 -10.21 -1.12 5.23
N ALA A 236 -9.83 -1.49 4.00
CA ALA A 236 -10.21 -2.75 3.35
C ALA A 236 -9.74 -3.97 4.16
N TRP A 237 -8.49 -3.96 4.62
CA TRP A 237 -7.94 -5.03 5.43
C TRP A 237 -8.60 -5.14 6.81
N LEU A 238 -8.81 -4.01 7.50
CA LEU A 238 -9.50 -3.98 8.79
C LEU A 238 -10.96 -4.44 8.68
N GLN A 239 -11.66 -4.09 7.59
CA GLN A 239 -13.01 -4.58 7.31
C GLN A 239 -13.01 -6.10 7.17
N TYR A 240 -12.07 -6.66 6.41
CA TYR A 240 -11.91 -8.09 6.27
C TYR A 240 -11.65 -8.78 7.61
N LEU A 241 -10.75 -8.27 8.44
CA LEU A 241 -10.46 -8.82 9.77
C LEU A 241 -11.70 -8.87 10.68
N ARG A 242 -12.63 -7.91 10.54
CA ARG A 242 -13.88 -7.84 11.29
C ARG A 242 -14.98 -8.75 10.74
N GLY A 243 -14.67 -9.61 9.79
CA GLY A 243 -15.63 -10.53 9.19
C GLY A 243 -16.35 -10.02 7.94
N GLY A 244 -15.91 -8.86 7.40
CA GLY A 244 -16.44 -8.30 6.16
C GLY A 244 -16.08 -9.09 4.90
N ASP A 245 -16.65 -8.68 3.79
CA ASP A 245 -16.40 -9.22 2.46
C ASP A 245 -14.94 -8.99 2.00
N ALA A 246 -14.40 -9.93 1.21
CA ALA A 246 -13.04 -9.86 0.69
C ALA A 246 -12.91 -8.99 -0.57
N GLY A 247 -13.99 -8.46 -1.12
CA GLY A 247 -13.97 -7.72 -2.39
C GLY A 247 -12.97 -6.58 -2.42
N LEU A 248 -12.99 -5.71 -1.41
CA LEU A 248 -12.02 -4.61 -1.31
C LEU A 248 -10.59 -5.10 -1.12
N LEU A 249 -10.39 -6.17 -0.34
CA LEU A 249 -9.04 -6.70 -0.11
C LEU A 249 -8.47 -7.35 -1.37
N ARG A 250 -9.30 -7.95 -2.24
CA ARG A 250 -8.89 -8.41 -3.58
C ARG A 250 -8.43 -7.25 -4.47
N ARG A 251 -9.07 -6.07 -4.36
CA ARG A 251 -8.63 -4.86 -5.08
C ARG A 251 -7.29 -4.33 -4.53
N VAL A 252 -7.06 -4.43 -3.22
CA VAL A 252 -5.73 -4.11 -2.63
C VAL A 252 -4.65 -5.06 -3.16
N LEU A 253 -4.95 -6.36 -3.29
CA LEU A 253 -4.04 -7.31 -3.93
C LEU A 253 -3.69 -6.89 -5.35
N GLN A 254 -4.69 -6.50 -6.14
CA GLN A 254 -4.48 -6.03 -7.52
C GLN A 254 -3.66 -4.74 -7.57
N HIS A 255 -3.91 -3.79 -6.65
CA HIS A 255 -3.17 -2.54 -6.54
C HIS A 255 -1.67 -2.80 -6.29
N ASN A 256 -1.35 -3.53 -5.23
CA ASN A 256 0.02 -3.89 -4.89
C ASN A 256 0.72 -4.73 -5.97
N PHE A 257 -0.04 -5.64 -6.63
CA PHE A 257 0.48 -6.38 -7.79
C PHE A 257 0.92 -5.44 -8.91
N GLN A 258 0.07 -4.46 -9.26
CA GLN A 258 0.38 -3.48 -10.29
C GLN A 258 1.59 -2.62 -9.89
N ASP A 259 1.69 -2.22 -8.62
CA ASP A 259 2.82 -1.41 -8.14
C ASP A 259 4.15 -2.11 -8.40
N VAL A 260 4.31 -3.36 -7.98
CA VAL A 260 5.58 -4.08 -8.16
C VAL A 260 5.89 -4.41 -9.61
N VAL A 261 4.89 -4.57 -10.47
CA VAL A 261 5.08 -4.71 -11.93
C VAL A 261 5.54 -3.38 -12.52
N THR A 262 4.90 -2.29 -12.12
CA THR A 262 5.25 -0.95 -12.57
C THR A 262 6.69 -0.58 -12.20
N LEU A 263 7.19 -1.00 -11.03
CA LEU A 263 8.58 -0.74 -10.63
C LEU A 263 9.58 -1.33 -11.64
N ALA A 264 9.33 -2.53 -12.15
CA ALA A 264 10.18 -3.17 -13.16
C ALA A 264 10.17 -2.38 -14.49
N HIS A 265 8.98 -2.01 -14.97
CA HIS A 265 8.86 -1.17 -16.17
C HIS A 265 9.52 0.19 -16.00
N LEU A 266 9.33 0.83 -14.84
CA LEU A 266 9.88 2.14 -14.55
C LEU A 266 11.41 2.11 -14.50
N LEU A 267 11.99 1.09 -13.89
CA LEU A 267 13.45 0.94 -13.87
C LEU A 267 14.01 0.87 -15.30
N LEU A 268 13.44 0.02 -16.16
CA LEU A 268 13.89 -0.11 -17.54
C LEU A 268 13.68 1.20 -18.33
N HIS A 269 12.54 1.87 -18.14
CA HIS A 269 12.27 3.17 -18.75
C HIS A 269 13.28 4.25 -18.33
N LEU A 270 13.66 4.28 -17.05
CA LEU A 270 14.64 5.25 -16.55
C LEU A 270 16.06 4.94 -17.00
N SER A 271 16.41 3.65 -17.17
CA SER A 271 17.72 3.19 -17.62
C SER A 271 17.89 3.26 -19.14
N ALA A 272 16.82 3.42 -19.90
CA ALA A 272 16.92 3.65 -21.33
C ALA A 272 17.56 5.01 -21.64
N PRO A 273 18.42 5.11 -22.67
CA PRO A 273 18.94 6.38 -23.13
C PRO A 273 17.77 7.35 -23.41
N ILE A 274 17.92 8.59 -23.00
CA ILE A 274 16.97 9.63 -23.40
C ILE A 274 17.10 9.76 -24.91
N ALA A 275 16.03 9.46 -25.64
CA ALA A 275 16.00 9.80 -27.06
C ALA A 275 16.22 11.32 -27.14
N THR A 276 17.43 11.72 -27.53
CA THR A 276 17.66 13.10 -27.96
C THR A 276 16.84 13.22 -29.22
N ASP A 277 15.73 13.96 -29.15
CA ASP A 277 15.08 14.45 -30.35
C ASP A 277 16.18 15.10 -31.19
N ALA A 278 16.53 14.45 -32.29
CA ALA A 278 17.34 15.03 -33.30
C ALA A 278 16.53 16.21 -33.84
N ALA A 279 16.73 17.36 -33.21
CA ALA A 279 16.25 18.63 -33.76
C ALA A 279 17.02 18.83 -35.05
N GLY A 280 16.35 18.53 -36.16
CA GLY A 280 16.67 19.00 -37.47
C GLY A 280 16.05 20.37 -37.69
#